data_a7a61603846a65f60b405c20abc92128
#
_entry.id   a7a61603846a65f60b405c20abc92128
#
_cell.length_a   1.000
_cell.length_b   1.000
_cell.length_c   1.000
_cell.angle_alpha   90.00
_cell.angle_beta   90.00
_cell.angle_gamma   90.00
#
_symmetry.space_group_name_H-M   'P 1'
#
loop_
_entity.id
_entity.type
_entity.pdbx_description
1 polymer ?
#
loop_
_entity_poly.entity_id
_entity_poly.type
_entity_poly.pdbx_seq_one_letter_code
_entity_poly.pdbx_strand_id
1 'polypeptide(L)'
;GMGALVGARTRTWLMLLAMAIGVSSVLLLTALGEGTRRYVNNQFMDLGSHLLIVMPGKLETTGGQPPILSATEVDLTIDDAISLTRSHSIRRVAPLALGSAPVSYDQRERDISVIGSTADLYHVRKLEMAAGRFLPDGDPSRGAAIAVIGDTLKDELFGNSNALGKRIRINSQKFQVIGVL
;
A
#
# COMPACT_ATOMS: atom_id res chain seq x y z
N GLY A 1 54.91 42.59 21.95
CA GLY A 1 55.08 41.16 21.54
C GLY A 1 53.91 40.23 21.84
N MET A 2 52.96 40.56 22.80
CA MET A 2 51.86 39.66 23.17
C MET A 2 50.67 39.62 22.15
N GLY A 3 50.44 40.65 21.38
CA GLY A 3 49.37 40.71 20.38
C GLY A 3 49.54 39.77 19.19
N ALA A 4 50.79 39.50 18.79
CA ALA A 4 51.07 38.63 17.64
C ALA A 4 50.83 37.11 17.96
N LEU A 5 51.00 36.69 19.19
CA LEU A 5 50.75 35.28 19.61
C LEU A 5 49.27 35.00 19.75
N VAL A 6 48.45 35.95 20.13
CA VAL A 6 46.99 35.80 20.22
C VAL A 6 46.37 35.77 18.83
N GLY A 7 46.86 36.59 17.89
CA GLY A 7 46.37 36.59 16.50
C GLY A 7 46.70 35.31 15.72
N ALA A 8 47.83 34.64 16.04
CA ALA A 8 48.16 33.36 15.45
C ALA A 8 47.21 32.24 15.92
N ARG A 9 46.82 32.23 17.19
CA ARG A 9 45.89 31.25 17.76
C ARG A 9 44.47 31.39 17.20
N THR A 10 43.97 32.62 17.07
CA THR A 10 42.64 32.87 16.50
C THR A 10 42.58 32.45 15.02
N ARG A 11 43.65 32.71 14.23
CA ARG A 11 43.73 32.27 12.84
C ARG A 11 43.66 30.76 12.71
N THR A 12 44.41 30.04 13.54
CA THR A 12 44.43 28.57 13.53
C THR A 12 43.06 27.99 13.94
N TRP A 13 42.39 28.57 14.95
CA TRP A 13 41.06 28.16 15.37
C TRP A 13 40.02 28.40 14.26
N LEU A 14 40.05 29.54 13.57
CA LEU A 14 39.15 29.82 12.46
C LEU A 14 39.35 28.88 11.28
N MET A 15 40.62 28.52 10.97
CA MET A 15 40.89 27.54 9.92
C MET A 15 40.39 26.14 10.29
N LEU A 16 40.59 25.70 11.53
CA LEU A 16 40.10 24.40 12.01
C LEU A 16 38.58 24.37 11.99
N LEU A 17 37.91 25.45 12.40
CA LEU A 17 36.46 25.56 12.42
C LEU A 17 35.87 25.53 11.00
N ALA A 18 36.48 26.25 10.06
CA ALA A 18 36.10 26.21 8.65
C ALA A 18 36.24 24.80 8.04
N MET A 19 37.33 24.12 8.35
CA MET A 19 37.59 22.75 7.89
C MET A 19 36.60 21.75 8.51
N ALA A 20 36.30 21.90 9.81
CA ALA A 20 35.34 21.09 10.52
C ALA A 20 33.92 21.23 9.94
N ILE A 21 33.50 22.44 9.64
CA ILE A 21 32.19 22.71 9.01
C ILE A 21 32.13 22.07 7.61
N GLY A 22 33.19 22.22 6.81
CA GLY A 22 33.25 21.62 5.48
C GLY A 22 33.11 20.10 5.50
N VAL A 23 33.90 19.45 6.36
CA VAL A 23 33.84 17.97 6.51
C VAL A 23 32.49 17.53 7.07
N SER A 24 32.00 18.21 8.08
CA SER A 24 30.68 17.89 8.67
C SER A 24 29.56 18.01 7.66
N SER A 25 29.58 19.01 6.79
CA SER A 25 28.58 19.22 5.75
C SER A 25 28.54 18.05 4.76
N VAL A 26 29.71 17.56 4.32
CA VAL A 26 29.81 16.41 3.42
C VAL A 26 29.31 15.14 4.10
N LEU A 27 29.71 14.92 5.36
CA LEU A 27 29.29 13.74 6.13
C LEU A 27 27.77 13.73 6.34
N LEU A 28 27.19 14.89 6.69
CA LEU A 28 25.73 15.02 6.86
C LEU A 28 24.99 14.74 5.55
N LEU A 29 25.46 15.29 4.44
CA LEU A 29 24.82 15.07 3.13
C LEU A 29 24.89 13.59 2.73
N THR A 30 26.03 12.95 2.95
CA THR A 30 26.22 11.52 2.64
C THR A 30 25.36 10.64 3.55
N ALA A 31 25.29 10.95 4.85
CA ALA A 31 24.48 10.23 5.81
C ALA A 31 22.97 10.36 5.51
N LEU A 32 22.51 11.55 5.11
CA LEU A 32 21.13 11.78 4.67
C LEU A 32 20.82 10.97 3.40
N GLY A 33 21.73 10.97 2.42
CA GLY A 33 21.56 10.19 1.19
C GLY A 33 21.44 8.70 1.45
N GLU A 34 22.32 8.15 2.27
CA GLU A 34 22.27 6.72 2.64
C GLU A 34 21.06 6.39 3.51
N GLY A 35 20.69 7.26 4.45
CA GLY A 35 19.47 7.11 5.26
C GLY A 35 18.21 7.07 4.43
N THR A 36 18.07 7.99 3.48
CA THR A 36 16.94 8.03 2.54
C THR A 36 16.89 6.78 1.67
N ARG A 37 18.04 6.35 1.15
CA ARG A 37 18.13 5.14 0.33
C ARG A 37 17.71 3.89 1.09
N ARG A 38 18.12 3.74 2.33
CA ARG A 38 17.70 2.61 3.20
C ARG A 38 16.23 2.67 3.54
N TYR A 39 15.72 3.86 3.84
CA TYR A 39 14.31 4.06 4.12
C TYR A 39 13.43 3.65 2.92
N VAL A 40 13.78 4.14 1.73
CA VAL A 40 13.07 3.79 0.50
C VAL A 40 13.16 2.30 0.20
N ASN A 41 14.36 1.69 0.29
CA ASN A 41 14.52 0.26 0.07
C ASN A 41 13.69 -0.59 1.05
N ASN A 42 13.62 -0.21 2.32
CA ASN A 42 12.82 -0.93 3.31
C ASN A 42 11.32 -0.81 3.01
N GLN A 43 10.84 0.36 2.61
CA GLN A 43 9.45 0.55 2.17
C GLN A 43 9.10 -0.35 0.96
N PHE A 44 10.02 -0.53 0.01
CA PHE A 44 9.80 -1.43 -1.11
C PHE A 44 9.93 -2.92 -0.73
N MET A 45 10.77 -3.27 0.24
CA MET A 45 10.87 -4.66 0.72
C MET A 45 9.62 -5.09 1.50
N ASP A 46 8.98 -4.18 2.23
CA ASP A 46 7.73 -4.45 2.95
C ASP A 46 6.55 -4.69 1.99
N LEU A 47 6.59 -4.09 0.79
CA LEU A 47 5.64 -4.37 -0.29
C LEU A 47 5.85 -5.75 -0.94
N GLY A 48 6.92 -6.47 -0.60
CA GLY A 48 7.24 -7.79 -1.11
C GLY A 48 7.93 -7.74 -2.49
N SER A 49 9.22 -8.01 -2.51
CA SER A 49 10.07 -8.04 -3.72
C SER A 49 9.64 -9.10 -4.76
N HIS A 50 8.58 -9.86 -4.51
CA HIS A 50 8.10 -10.95 -5.35
C HIS A 50 6.64 -10.77 -5.78
N LEU A 51 6.11 -9.54 -5.66
CA LEU A 51 4.76 -9.23 -6.12
C LEU A 51 4.79 -8.83 -7.61
N LEU A 52 4.10 -9.60 -8.43
CA LEU A 52 3.84 -9.27 -9.83
C LEU A 52 2.39 -8.84 -9.96
N ILE A 53 2.16 -7.64 -10.49
CA ILE A 53 0.83 -7.14 -10.79
C ILE A 53 0.60 -7.28 -12.29
N VAL A 54 -0.44 -8.01 -12.67
CA VAL A 54 -0.88 -8.15 -14.05
C VAL A 54 -2.13 -7.30 -14.24
N MET A 55 -2.05 -6.35 -15.15
CA MET A 55 -3.18 -5.48 -15.50
C MET A 55 -3.56 -5.65 -16.98
N PRO A 56 -4.85 -5.59 -17.30
CA PRO A 56 -5.27 -5.56 -18.70
C PRO A 56 -4.82 -4.24 -19.33
N GLY A 57 -4.27 -4.30 -20.55
CA GLY A 57 -3.88 -3.10 -21.28
C GLY A 57 -2.73 -3.31 -22.25
N LYS A 58 -2.64 -2.44 -23.26
CA LYS A 58 -1.46 -2.32 -24.10
C LYS A 58 -0.49 -1.36 -23.42
N LEU A 59 0.73 -1.79 -23.18
CA LEU A 59 1.84 -0.91 -22.80
C LEU A 59 2.29 -0.15 -24.06
N GLU A 60 1.69 0.99 -24.33
CA GLU A 60 2.30 1.91 -25.28
C GLU A 60 3.47 2.61 -24.60
N THR A 61 4.66 2.39 -25.15
CA THR A 61 5.96 2.84 -24.65
C THR A 61 6.19 4.34 -24.84
N THR A 62 5.16 5.16 -24.79
CA THR A 62 5.28 6.61 -24.93
C THR A 62 5.14 7.25 -23.54
N GLY A 63 6.22 7.21 -22.74
CA GLY A 63 6.55 8.13 -21.62
C GLY A 63 5.46 8.65 -20.68
N GLY A 64 4.26 8.08 -20.70
CA GLY A 64 3.12 8.47 -19.88
C GLY A 64 2.89 7.51 -18.73
N GLN A 65 2.25 8.01 -17.68
CA GLN A 65 1.76 7.20 -16.55
C GLN A 65 0.87 6.07 -17.08
N PRO A 66 1.04 4.81 -16.65
CA PRO A 66 0.17 3.74 -17.12
C PRO A 66 -1.28 4.09 -16.78
N PRO A 67 -2.19 4.06 -17.75
CA PRO A 67 -3.58 4.32 -17.49
C PRO A 67 -4.15 3.18 -16.65
N ILE A 68 -4.45 3.46 -15.40
CA ILE A 68 -4.98 2.50 -14.41
C ILE A 68 -6.39 2.01 -14.82
N LEU A 69 -7.02 2.65 -15.81
CA LEU A 69 -8.39 2.41 -16.26
C LEU A 69 -8.56 2.60 -17.78
N SER A 70 -7.61 2.12 -18.58
CA SER A 70 -7.87 2.07 -20.03
C SER A 70 -8.85 0.96 -20.32
N ALA A 71 -9.97 1.29 -20.95
CA ALA A 71 -10.88 0.32 -21.55
C ALA A 71 -10.10 -0.52 -22.56
N THR A 72 -9.78 -1.74 -22.21
CA THR A 72 -9.16 -2.72 -23.09
C THR A 72 -10.27 -3.56 -23.70
N GLU A 73 -10.10 -3.93 -24.98
CA GLU A 73 -11.06 -4.82 -25.67
C GLU A 73 -11.14 -6.23 -25.06
N VAL A 74 -10.18 -6.60 -24.19
CA VAL A 74 -10.13 -7.92 -23.56
C VAL A 74 -9.86 -7.74 -22.06
N ASP A 75 -10.84 -8.09 -21.25
CA ASP A 75 -10.73 -8.12 -19.80
C ASP A 75 -10.04 -9.41 -19.35
N LEU A 76 -9.31 -9.33 -18.25
CA LEU A 76 -8.77 -10.52 -17.56
C LEU A 76 -9.91 -11.26 -16.87
N THR A 77 -9.95 -12.56 -17.07
CA THR A 77 -10.99 -13.41 -16.48
C THR A 77 -10.48 -14.15 -15.24
N ILE A 78 -11.41 -14.67 -14.42
CA ILE A 78 -11.07 -15.54 -13.28
C ILE A 78 -10.35 -16.80 -13.77
N ASP A 79 -10.71 -17.34 -14.92
CA ASP A 79 -10.07 -18.52 -15.50
C ASP A 79 -8.61 -18.26 -15.87
N ASP A 80 -8.28 -17.05 -16.33
CA ASP A 80 -6.89 -16.63 -16.56
C ASP A 80 -6.10 -16.64 -15.26
N ALA A 81 -6.67 -16.12 -14.17
CA ALA A 81 -6.05 -16.13 -12.86
C ALA A 81 -5.83 -17.56 -12.35
N ILE A 82 -6.80 -18.45 -12.52
CA ILE A 82 -6.68 -19.87 -12.17
C ILE A 82 -5.60 -20.56 -13.01
N SER A 83 -5.47 -20.22 -14.29
CA SER A 83 -4.44 -20.80 -15.15
C SER A 83 -3.03 -20.48 -14.66
N LEU A 84 -2.82 -19.28 -14.09
CA LEU A 84 -1.54 -18.88 -13.50
C LEU A 84 -1.14 -19.73 -12.28
N THR A 85 -2.10 -20.27 -11.53
CA THR A 85 -1.79 -21.14 -10.39
C THR A 85 -1.13 -22.46 -10.78
N ARG A 86 -1.23 -22.87 -12.04
CA ARG A 86 -0.58 -24.08 -12.58
C ARG A 86 0.92 -23.91 -12.79
N SER A 87 1.43 -22.68 -12.75
CA SER A 87 2.86 -22.41 -12.88
C SER A 87 3.60 -22.68 -11.59
N HIS A 88 4.67 -23.49 -11.64
CA HIS A 88 5.52 -23.80 -10.48
C HIS A 88 6.26 -22.56 -9.92
N SER A 89 6.38 -21.50 -10.70
CA SER A 89 7.04 -20.26 -10.30
C SER A 89 6.11 -19.31 -9.53
N ILE A 90 4.79 -19.54 -9.57
CA ILE A 90 3.79 -18.70 -8.91
C ILE A 90 3.29 -19.39 -7.67
N ARG A 91 3.46 -18.73 -6.53
CA ARG A 91 3.08 -19.27 -5.23
C ARG A 91 1.61 -19.06 -4.90
N ARG A 92 1.10 -17.87 -5.20
CA ARG A 92 -0.29 -17.45 -4.94
C ARG A 92 -0.76 -16.48 -5.99
N VAL A 93 -2.03 -16.52 -6.30
CA VAL A 93 -2.70 -15.61 -7.23
C VAL A 93 -3.93 -15.04 -6.54
N ALA A 94 -4.03 -13.73 -6.50
CA ALA A 94 -5.20 -13.03 -5.97
C ALA A 94 -5.81 -12.19 -7.11
N PRO A 95 -6.89 -12.66 -7.74
CA PRO A 95 -7.62 -11.83 -8.70
C PRO A 95 -8.23 -10.63 -7.99
N LEU A 96 -8.21 -9.47 -8.66
CA LEU A 96 -8.73 -8.21 -8.14
C LEU A 96 -9.76 -7.65 -9.11
N ALA A 97 -10.96 -7.40 -8.62
CA ALA A 97 -11.96 -6.57 -9.29
C ALA A 97 -12.06 -5.24 -8.56
N LEU A 98 -11.78 -4.14 -9.23
CA LEU A 98 -11.81 -2.80 -8.67
C LEU A 98 -13.06 -2.07 -9.13
N GLY A 99 -13.77 -1.44 -8.21
CA GLY A 99 -14.92 -0.61 -8.51
C GLY A 99 -15.13 0.45 -7.45
N SER A 100 -16.01 1.40 -7.72
CA SER A 100 -16.46 2.40 -6.73
C SER A 100 -17.95 2.20 -6.51
N ALA A 101 -18.37 2.21 -5.25
CA ALA A 101 -19.78 2.06 -4.91
C ALA A 101 -20.09 2.82 -3.61
N PRO A 102 -21.33 3.33 -3.47
CA PRO A 102 -21.82 3.84 -2.21
C PRO A 102 -21.96 2.70 -1.21
N VAL A 103 -21.37 2.87 -0.05
CA VAL A 103 -21.51 1.97 1.09
C VAL A 103 -22.26 2.66 2.19
N SER A 104 -23.34 2.04 2.64
CA SER A 104 -24.21 2.64 3.66
C SER A 104 -24.46 1.71 4.83
N TYR A 105 -24.54 2.32 6.00
CA TYR A 105 -24.99 1.71 7.24
C TYR A 105 -25.88 2.69 8.01
N ASP A 106 -27.11 2.28 8.29
CA ASP A 106 -28.13 3.13 8.90
C ASP A 106 -28.36 4.40 8.07
N GLN A 107 -28.11 5.59 8.62
CA GLN A 107 -28.28 6.88 7.94
C GLN A 107 -26.95 7.44 7.38
N ARG A 108 -25.87 6.68 7.46
CA ARG A 108 -24.54 7.10 6.97
C ARG A 108 -24.22 6.41 5.66
N GLU A 109 -23.71 7.16 4.72
CA GLU A 109 -23.30 6.68 3.40
C GLU A 109 -21.97 7.30 2.99
N ARG A 110 -21.12 6.52 2.33
CA ARG A 110 -19.84 6.94 1.78
C ARG A 110 -19.59 6.28 0.44
N ASP A 111 -19.13 7.07 -0.53
CA ASP A 111 -18.60 6.55 -1.77
C ASP A 111 -17.15 6.13 -1.57
N ILE A 112 -16.89 4.86 -1.77
CA ILE A 112 -15.55 4.28 -1.58
C ILE A 112 -15.17 3.36 -2.71
N SER A 113 -13.88 3.12 -2.84
CA SER A 113 -13.37 2.06 -3.69
C SER A 113 -13.63 0.71 -3.05
N VAL A 114 -14.29 -0.16 -3.79
CA VAL A 114 -14.59 -1.54 -3.38
C VAL A 114 -13.69 -2.48 -4.17
N ILE A 115 -13.07 -3.40 -3.48
CA ILE A 115 -12.17 -4.41 -4.05
C ILE A 115 -12.81 -5.78 -3.87
N GLY A 116 -13.15 -6.42 -4.98
CA GLY A 116 -13.51 -7.84 -5.00
C GLY A 116 -12.26 -8.70 -5.12
N SER A 117 -12.10 -9.70 -4.26
CA SER A 117 -10.93 -10.58 -4.29
C SER A 117 -11.19 -11.90 -3.54
N THR A 118 -10.18 -12.77 -3.53
CA THR A 118 -10.16 -14.04 -2.81
C THR A 118 -9.38 -13.95 -1.49
N ALA A 119 -9.42 -15.01 -0.69
CA ALA A 119 -8.67 -15.13 0.56
C ALA A 119 -7.15 -14.95 0.37
N ASP A 120 -6.62 -15.33 -0.79
CA ASP A 120 -5.20 -15.19 -1.11
C ASP A 120 -4.69 -13.75 -1.06
N LEU A 121 -5.56 -12.75 -1.23
CA LEU A 121 -5.19 -11.34 -1.11
C LEU A 121 -4.56 -11.02 0.24
N TYR A 122 -5.05 -11.63 1.32
CA TYR A 122 -4.51 -11.47 2.66
C TYR A 122 -3.00 -11.78 2.71
N HIS A 123 -2.62 -12.89 2.10
CA HIS A 123 -1.23 -13.35 2.08
C HIS A 123 -0.37 -12.59 1.06
N VAL A 124 -0.94 -12.29 -0.10
CA VAL A 124 -0.23 -11.59 -1.20
C VAL A 124 0.11 -10.16 -0.80
N ARG A 125 -0.82 -9.47 -0.15
CA ARG A 125 -0.66 -8.08 0.32
C ARG A 125 -0.11 -7.97 1.74
N LYS A 126 0.07 -9.11 2.44
CA LYS A 126 0.49 -9.15 3.86
C LYS A 126 -0.38 -8.22 4.71
N LEU A 127 -1.70 -8.30 4.52
CA LEU A 127 -2.64 -7.47 5.26
C LEU A 127 -2.61 -7.82 6.74
N GLU A 128 -2.83 -6.84 7.61
CA GLU A 128 -2.98 -7.03 9.04
C GLU A 128 -4.43 -6.81 9.44
N MET A 129 -4.96 -7.70 10.27
CA MET A 129 -6.33 -7.59 10.76
C MET A 129 -6.36 -6.90 12.12
N ALA A 130 -7.12 -5.81 12.23
CA ALA A 130 -7.38 -5.18 13.52
C ALA A 130 -8.40 -5.97 14.34
N ALA A 131 -9.42 -6.57 13.68
CA ALA A 131 -10.42 -7.39 14.35
C ALA A 131 -11.11 -8.36 13.39
N GLY A 132 -11.61 -9.49 13.91
CA GLY A 132 -12.36 -10.47 13.14
C GLY A 132 -11.47 -11.39 12.28
N ARG A 133 -11.95 -11.71 11.08
CA ARG A 133 -11.24 -12.60 10.14
C ARG A 133 -11.34 -12.07 8.73
N PHE A 134 -10.38 -12.43 7.88
CA PHE A 134 -10.40 -12.14 6.47
C PHE A 134 -11.39 -13.04 5.72
N LEU A 135 -11.49 -12.85 4.40
CA LEU A 135 -12.33 -13.68 3.55
C LEU A 135 -11.96 -15.17 3.70
N PRO A 136 -12.93 -16.07 3.80
CA PRO A 136 -12.66 -17.51 3.85
C PRO A 136 -12.20 -18.02 2.48
N ASP A 137 -11.47 -19.12 2.50
CA ASP A 137 -11.15 -19.86 1.28
C ASP A 137 -12.45 -20.38 0.65
N GLY A 138 -12.57 -20.21 -0.65
CA GLY A 138 -13.75 -20.62 -1.39
C GLY A 138 -13.58 -20.48 -2.89
N ASP A 139 -14.59 -20.94 -3.62
CA ASP A 139 -14.64 -20.80 -5.06
C ASP A 139 -14.86 -19.31 -5.43
N PRO A 140 -13.93 -18.69 -6.16
CA PRO A 140 -14.05 -17.28 -6.53
C PRO A 140 -15.27 -16.97 -7.42
N SER A 141 -15.83 -17.96 -8.09
CA SER A 141 -17.06 -17.81 -8.87
C SER A 141 -18.34 -17.79 -8.02
N ARG A 142 -18.27 -18.22 -6.77
CA ARG A 142 -19.37 -18.21 -5.81
C ARG A 142 -19.19 -17.11 -4.78
N GLY A 143 -19.57 -15.89 -5.15
CA GLY A 143 -19.49 -14.75 -4.24
C GLY A 143 -20.31 -14.94 -2.97
N ALA A 144 -19.67 -14.82 -1.81
CA ALA A 144 -20.38 -14.74 -0.53
C ALA A 144 -20.72 -13.28 -0.21
N ALA A 145 -21.89 -13.03 0.39
CA ALA A 145 -22.29 -11.69 0.80
C ALA A 145 -21.62 -11.27 2.13
N ILE A 146 -20.29 -11.27 2.13
CA ILE A 146 -19.42 -10.92 3.24
C ILE A 146 -18.44 -9.81 2.84
N ALA A 147 -18.03 -8.99 3.80
CA ALA A 147 -17.11 -7.89 3.57
C ALA A 147 -16.10 -7.76 4.70
N VAL A 148 -14.90 -7.34 4.35
CA VAL A 148 -13.88 -6.84 5.27
C VAL A 148 -13.73 -5.36 5.00
N ILE A 149 -13.74 -4.54 6.03
CA ILE A 149 -13.69 -3.08 5.92
C ILE A 149 -12.40 -2.54 6.52
N GLY A 150 -11.93 -1.41 6.00
CA GLY A 150 -10.80 -0.70 6.60
C GLY A 150 -11.22 0.05 7.86
N ASP A 151 -10.26 0.33 8.76
CA ASP A 151 -10.51 1.01 10.02
C ASP A 151 -11.11 2.41 9.84
N THR A 152 -10.65 3.17 8.85
CA THR A 152 -11.23 4.48 8.51
C THR A 152 -12.73 4.40 8.19
N LEU A 153 -13.12 3.43 7.35
CA LEU A 153 -14.53 3.24 7.00
C LEU A 153 -15.35 2.76 8.19
N LYS A 154 -14.78 1.90 9.03
CA LYS A 154 -15.39 1.46 10.29
C LYS A 154 -15.69 2.67 11.18
N ASP A 155 -14.74 3.60 11.34
CA ASP A 155 -14.93 4.78 12.17
C ASP A 155 -15.95 5.76 11.59
N GLU A 156 -15.97 5.92 10.28
CA GLU A 156 -16.96 6.79 9.61
C GLU A 156 -18.39 6.27 9.66
N LEU A 157 -18.61 4.97 9.46
CA LEU A 157 -19.94 4.37 9.44
C LEU A 157 -20.44 3.97 10.83
N PHE A 158 -19.57 3.42 11.67
CA PHE A 158 -19.94 2.82 12.96
C PHE A 158 -19.47 3.65 14.16
N GLY A 159 -18.49 4.56 13.99
CA GLY A 159 -17.89 5.28 15.10
C GLY A 159 -17.28 4.31 16.11
N ASN A 160 -17.63 4.46 17.38
CA ASN A 160 -17.15 3.59 18.46
C ASN A 160 -17.87 2.23 18.56
N SER A 161 -18.87 1.98 17.69
CA SER A 161 -19.64 0.73 17.72
C SER A 161 -18.88 -0.41 17.05
N ASN A 162 -19.11 -1.63 17.51
CA ASN A 162 -18.53 -2.82 16.87
C ASN A 162 -19.17 -3.05 15.50
N ALA A 163 -18.36 -3.10 14.45
CA ALA A 163 -18.79 -3.36 13.07
C ALA A 163 -18.97 -4.85 12.77
N LEU A 164 -18.31 -5.76 13.53
CA LEU A 164 -18.34 -7.19 13.28
C LEU A 164 -19.76 -7.76 13.41
N GLY A 165 -20.14 -8.55 12.41
CA GLY A 165 -21.47 -9.17 12.35
C GLY A 165 -22.58 -8.25 11.86
N LYS A 166 -22.34 -6.94 11.74
CA LYS A 166 -23.30 -5.98 11.20
C LYS A 166 -23.42 -6.13 9.69
N ARG A 167 -24.56 -5.69 9.14
CA ARG A 167 -24.80 -5.70 7.70
C ARG A 167 -24.70 -4.30 7.15
N ILE A 168 -23.82 -4.11 6.20
CA ILE A 168 -23.69 -2.91 5.39
C ILE A 168 -24.35 -3.12 4.04
N ARG A 169 -24.75 -2.04 3.40
CA ARG A 169 -25.25 -2.07 2.03
C ARG A 169 -24.17 -1.49 1.11
N ILE A 170 -23.78 -2.27 0.13
CA ILE A 170 -22.87 -1.84 -0.94
C ILE A 170 -23.72 -1.75 -2.20
N ASN A 171 -23.93 -0.54 -2.70
CA ASN A 171 -24.91 -0.27 -3.74
C ASN A 171 -26.31 -0.77 -3.33
N SER A 172 -26.86 -1.76 -3.99
CA SER A 172 -28.17 -2.36 -3.69
C SER A 172 -28.12 -3.67 -2.89
N GLN A 173 -26.93 -4.22 -2.62
CA GLN A 173 -26.74 -5.52 -1.99
C GLN A 173 -26.28 -5.41 -0.53
N LYS A 174 -26.72 -6.35 0.30
CA LYS A 174 -26.34 -6.41 1.73
C LYS A 174 -25.17 -7.36 1.94
N PHE A 175 -24.14 -6.90 2.63
CA PHE A 175 -22.96 -7.68 2.99
C PHE A 175 -22.80 -7.70 4.51
N GLN A 176 -22.38 -8.83 5.05
CA GLN A 176 -22.06 -8.95 6.46
C GLN A 176 -20.58 -8.63 6.70
N VAL A 177 -20.30 -7.72 7.62
CA VAL A 177 -18.92 -7.40 8.01
C VAL A 177 -18.37 -8.53 8.88
N ILE A 178 -17.28 -9.15 8.43
CA ILE A 178 -16.63 -10.27 9.13
C ILE A 178 -15.26 -9.92 9.67
N GLY A 179 -14.68 -8.79 9.24
CA GLY A 179 -13.38 -8.33 9.67
C GLY A 179 -13.17 -6.84 9.46
N VAL A 180 -12.18 -6.32 10.17
CA VAL A 180 -11.67 -4.94 10.08
C VAL A 180 -10.15 -5.02 9.90
N LEU A 181 -9.63 -4.26 8.93
CA LEU A 181 -8.20 -4.11 8.63
C LEU A 181 -7.63 -2.92 9.37
#